data_3e5163bf552164bc661811913024fc6e
#
_entry.id   3e5163bf552164bc661811913024fc6e
#
_cell.length_a   1.000
_cell.length_b   1.000
_cell.length_c   1.000
_cell.angle_alpha   90.00
_cell.angle_beta   90.00
_cell.angle_gamma   90.00
#
_symmetry.space_group_name_H-M   'P 1'
#
loop_
_entity.id
_entity.type
_entity.pdbx_description
1 polymer ?
#
loop_
_entity_poly.entity_id
_entity_poly.type
_entity_poly.pdbx_seq_one_letter_code
_entity_poly.pdbx_strand_id
1 'polypeptide(L)'
;MDAHSCISLGLDRIIAFRKRLEISLKILAVAVVFLCPPAVAQEQGAWQFGSLPANSSVSKPDDQQVYEVLLKMLDRWNAHDIEGHLDVYWKSPELLVVVGSEQFNGWQQLHDSYVHGYPGSTAMGFIRPGRIQVRLLKPDLALALTWWSVSFPTSKKLIEGNSVMNLQKFDGGWKIIASHTSIDGM
;
A
#
# COMPACT_ATOMS: atom_id res chain seq x y z
N MET A 1 20.32 11.09 -26.85
CA MET A 1 19.77 9.85 -26.25
C MET A 1 18.55 10.30 -25.45
N ASP A 2 17.37 10.03 -25.98
CA ASP A 2 16.15 10.72 -25.59
C ASP A 2 15.54 10.18 -24.30
N ALA A 3 15.16 11.09 -23.41
CA ALA A 3 14.52 10.81 -22.12
C ALA A 3 13.20 10.01 -22.22
N HIS A 4 12.64 9.89 -23.40
CA HIS A 4 11.43 9.09 -23.68
C HIS A 4 11.65 7.58 -23.64
N SER A 5 12.88 7.11 -23.75
CA SER A 5 13.18 5.67 -23.80
C SER A 5 13.21 4.99 -22.44
N CYS A 6 13.52 5.74 -21.36
CA CYS A 6 13.64 5.15 -20.01
C CYS A 6 12.28 5.00 -19.29
N ILE A 7 11.33 5.90 -19.56
CA ILE A 7 9.98 5.83 -18.96
C ILE A 7 9.18 4.66 -19.55
N SER A 8 9.46 4.32 -20.81
CA SER A 8 8.87 3.16 -21.50
C SER A 8 9.28 1.83 -20.86
N LEU A 9 10.53 1.67 -20.46
CA LEU A 9 11.06 0.39 -19.98
C LEU A 9 10.49 -0.05 -18.61
N GLY A 10 10.17 0.89 -17.73
CA GLY A 10 9.52 0.59 -16.44
C GLY A 10 8.04 0.23 -16.60
N LEU A 11 7.33 0.96 -17.47
CA LEU A 11 5.92 0.71 -17.77
C LEU A 11 5.73 -0.51 -18.68
N ASP A 12 6.63 -0.74 -19.64
CA ASP A 12 6.52 -1.86 -20.59
C ASP A 12 6.75 -3.22 -19.91
N ARG A 13 7.51 -3.28 -18.83
CA ARG A 13 7.62 -4.49 -18.01
C ARG A 13 6.33 -4.83 -17.28
N ILE A 14 5.60 -3.82 -16.83
CA ILE A 14 4.27 -3.97 -16.21
C ILE A 14 3.21 -4.36 -17.25
N ILE A 15 3.33 -3.86 -18.48
CA ILE A 15 2.40 -4.14 -19.60
C ILE A 15 2.72 -5.48 -20.29
N ALA A 16 3.98 -5.90 -20.36
CA ALA A 16 4.37 -7.16 -21.01
C ALA A 16 3.86 -8.41 -20.27
N PHE A 17 3.61 -8.32 -18.96
CA PHE A 17 3.01 -9.42 -18.19
C PHE A 17 1.54 -9.68 -18.58
N ARG A 18 0.83 -8.66 -19.05
CA ARG A 18 -0.58 -8.77 -19.45
C ARG A 18 -0.81 -9.60 -20.71
N LYS A 19 0.18 -9.71 -21.62
CA LYS A 19 0.05 -10.44 -22.89
C LYS A 19 0.26 -11.96 -22.79
N ARG A 20 0.74 -12.48 -21.67
CA ARG A 20 0.96 -13.94 -21.51
C ARG A 20 -0.21 -14.71 -20.91
N LEU A 21 -1.25 -14.03 -20.43
CA LEU A 21 -2.40 -14.71 -19.77
C LEU A 21 -3.63 -14.94 -20.64
N GLU A 22 -3.61 -14.54 -21.92
CA GLU A 22 -4.78 -14.70 -22.82
C GLU A 22 -4.81 -16.00 -23.64
N ILE A 23 -3.90 -16.92 -23.41
CA ILE A 23 -3.89 -18.21 -24.13
C ILE A 23 -4.05 -19.34 -23.11
N SER A 24 -5.26 -19.64 -22.71
CA SER A 24 -5.79 -20.96 -22.36
C SER A 24 -7.07 -20.86 -21.53
N LEU A 25 -8.17 -20.57 -22.17
CA LEU A 25 -9.49 -20.93 -21.59
C LEU A 25 -10.48 -21.27 -22.70
N LYS A 26 -10.29 -22.43 -23.28
CA LYS A 26 -11.38 -23.15 -23.98
C LYS A 26 -11.31 -24.60 -23.53
N ILE A 27 -12.51 -25.11 -23.20
CA ILE A 27 -12.85 -26.52 -22.93
C ILE A 27 -12.84 -26.86 -21.42
N LEU A 28 -13.99 -26.89 -20.74
CA LEU A 28 -14.82 -28.05 -20.47
C LEU A 28 -16.02 -27.67 -19.60
N ALA A 29 -17.21 -27.63 -20.17
CA ALA A 29 -18.45 -27.55 -19.39
C ALA A 29 -18.77 -28.97 -18.85
N VAL A 30 -18.60 -29.16 -17.55
CA VAL A 30 -19.17 -30.28 -16.81
C VAL A 30 -20.17 -29.73 -15.83
N ALA A 31 -21.46 -30.02 -16.10
CA ALA A 31 -22.56 -29.72 -15.20
C ALA A 31 -22.43 -30.60 -13.95
N VAL A 32 -22.05 -30.02 -12.84
CA VAL A 32 -22.17 -30.65 -11.52
C VAL A 32 -23.38 -30.00 -10.82
N VAL A 33 -24.45 -30.77 -10.72
CA VAL A 33 -25.60 -30.42 -9.90
C VAL A 33 -25.17 -30.53 -8.44
N PHE A 34 -24.89 -29.41 -7.79
CA PHE A 34 -24.73 -29.36 -6.34
C PHE A 34 -26.07 -29.18 -5.67
N LEU A 35 -26.50 -30.23 -4.96
CA LEU A 35 -27.52 -30.13 -3.95
C LEU A 35 -27.08 -29.08 -2.91
N CYS A 36 -27.82 -28.00 -2.85
CA CYS A 36 -27.62 -26.91 -1.90
C CYS A 36 -28.01 -27.38 -0.49
N PRO A 37 -27.10 -27.44 0.50
CA PRO A 37 -27.51 -27.59 1.89
C PRO A 37 -28.15 -26.27 2.37
N PRO A 38 -29.05 -26.30 3.38
CA PRO A 38 -29.77 -25.13 3.85
C PRO A 38 -28.78 -24.07 4.36
N ALA A 39 -29.05 -22.81 3.99
CA ALA A 39 -28.29 -21.67 4.40
C ALA A 39 -28.18 -21.61 5.93
N VAL A 40 -27.01 -21.90 6.45
CA VAL A 40 -26.64 -21.48 7.79
C VAL A 40 -26.50 -19.96 7.74
N ALA A 41 -27.38 -19.27 8.47
CA ALA A 41 -27.30 -17.83 8.62
C ALA A 41 -25.91 -17.50 9.18
N GLN A 42 -25.05 -16.96 8.34
CA GLN A 42 -23.74 -16.46 8.73
C GLN A 42 -24.01 -15.16 9.48
N GLU A 43 -23.96 -15.21 10.80
CA GLU A 43 -23.93 -14.00 11.62
C GLU A 43 -22.78 -13.13 11.14
N GLN A 44 -23.14 -12.07 10.42
CA GLN A 44 -22.22 -10.98 10.13
C GLN A 44 -21.92 -10.31 11.48
N GLY A 45 -20.88 -10.80 12.16
CA GLY A 45 -20.35 -10.15 13.35
C GLY A 45 -20.03 -8.71 13.00
N ALA A 46 -20.93 -7.80 13.35
CA ALA A 46 -20.67 -6.37 13.31
C ALA A 46 -19.46 -6.15 14.22
N TRP A 47 -18.32 -5.80 13.62
CA TRP A 47 -17.13 -5.41 14.36
C TRP A 47 -17.45 -4.12 15.10
N GLN A 48 -17.88 -4.27 16.35
CA GLN A 48 -18.06 -3.15 17.25
C GLN A 48 -16.66 -2.64 17.63
N PHE A 49 -16.33 -1.45 17.16
CA PHE A 49 -15.19 -0.70 17.68
C PHE A 49 -15.50 -0.36 19.14
N GLY A 50 -14.85 -1.06 20.05
CA GLY A 50 -14.90 -0.74 21.46
C GLY A 50 -14.40 0.69 21.65
N SER A 51 -15.24 1.55 22.23
CA SER A 51 -14.87 2.89 22.66
C SER A 51 -13.75 2.74 23.69
N LEU A 52 -12.57 3.29 23.42
CA LEU A 52 -11.48 3.34 24.38
C LEU A 52 -11.87 4.24 25.55
N PRO A 53 -11.52 3.92 26.80
CA PRO A 53 -11.78 4.77 27.94
C PRO A 53 -11.04 6.08 27.81
N ALA A 54 -11.79 7.18 27.85
CA ALA A 54 -11.25 8.53 27.91
C ALA A 54 -10.68 8.76 29.30
N ASN A 55 -9.38 8.51 29.51
CA ASN A 55 -8.58 9.28 30.45
C ASN A 55 -7.11 8.88 30.44
N SER A 56 -6.24 9.72 29.93
CA SER A 56 -4.95 10.06 30.53
C SER A 56 -4.16 11.05 29.67
N SER A 57 -3.62 12.00 30.37
CA SER A 57 -2.67 13.06 30.00
C SER A 57 -1.92 12.96 28.69
N VAL A 58 -2.18 13.93 27.81
CA VAL A 58 -1.27 14.70 26.93
C VAL A 58 -0.44 13.96 25.86
N SER A 59 -0.38 12.66 25.76
CA SER A 59 0.10 11.99 24.55
C SER A 59 -1.08 11.62 23.66
N LYS A 60 -1.01 11.96 22.37
CA LYS A 60 -2.02 11.49 21.41
C LYS A 60 -2.14 9.97 21.50
N PRO A 61 -3.36 9.39 21.40
CA PRO A 61 -3.54 7.95 21.33
C PRO A 61 -2.65 7.33 20.23
N ASP A 62 -2.15 6.14 20.45
CA ASP A 62 -1.20 5.50 19.54
C ASP A 62 -1.79 5.25 18.14
N ASP A 63 -3.06 4.96 18.02
CA ASP A 63 -3.77 4.85 16.74
C ASP A 63 -3.79 6.18 15.97
N GLN A 64 -3.98 7.29 16.67
CA GLN A 64 -3.87 8.63 16.08
C GLN A 64 -2.43 8.95 15.66
N GLN A 65 -1.41 8.54 16.42
CA GLN A 65 -0.01 8.72 16.03
C GLN A 65 0.29 7.94 14.75
N VAL A 66 -0.17 6.69 14.63
CA VAL A 66 -0.02 5.87 13.41
C VAL A 66 -0.72 6.56 12.24
N TYR A 67 -1.95 7.05 12.42
CA TYR A 67 -2.70 7.77 11.40
C TYR A 67 -1.92 8.99 10.88
N GLU A 68 -1.33 9.77 11.78
CA GLU A 68 -0.52 10.95 11.43
C GLU A 68 0.77 10.61 10.67
N VAL A 69 1.42 9.49 11.03
CA VAL A 69 2.58 8.98 10.28
C VAL A 69 2.18 8.65 8.84
N LEU A 70 1.03 8.03 8.63
CA LEU A 70 0.54 7.72 7.29
C LEU A 70 0.18 8.98 6.49
N LEU A 71 -0.47 9.96 7.11
CA LEU A 71 -0.73 11.24 6.46
C LEU A 71 0.56 11.95 6.07
N LYS A 72 1.54 12.01 6.99
CA LYS A 72 2.86 12.59 6.70
C LYS A 72 3.52 11.90 5.50
N MET A 73 3.45 10.59 5.40
CA MET A 73 3.97 9.83 4.26
C MET A 73 3.37 10.32 2.94
N LEU A 74 2.04 10.48 2.89
CA LEU A 74 1.33 10.95 1.70
C LEU A 74 1.63 12.42 1.37
N ASP A 75 1.73 13.27 2.39
CA ASP A 75 2.09 14.68 2.22
C ASP A 75 3.50 14.84 1.64
N ARG A 76 4.45 14.01 2.09
CA ARG A 76 5.82 13.99 1.55
C ARG A 76 5.85 13.53 0.10
N TRP A 77 5.07 12.52 -0.25
CA TRP A 77 4.89 12.15 -1.64
C TRP A 77 4.40 13.33 -2.50
N ASN A 78 3.35 14.01 -2.07
CA ASN A 78 2.78 15.15 -2.77
C ASN A 78 3.70 16.37 -2.83
N ALA A 79 4.61 16.48 -1.87
CA ALA A 79 5.69 17.46 -1.89
C ALA A 79 6.86 17.03 -2.80
N HIS A 80 6.77 15.86 -3.44
CA HIS A 80 7.83 15.23 -4.23
C HIS A 80 9.14 15.01 -3.44
N ASP A 81 8.99 14.77 -2.14
CA ASP A 81 10.06 14.50 -1.20
C ASP A 81 10.14 12.98 -0.94
N ILE A 82 10.92 12.29 -1.79
CA ILE A 82 11.10 10.84 -1.70
C ILE A 82 11.72 10.45 -0.35
N GLU A 83 12.73 11.20 0.10
CA GLU A 83 13.39 10.90 1.37
C GLU A 83 12.43 11.01 2.55
N GLY A 84 11.63 12.09 2.59
CA GLY A 84 10.62 12.28 3.61
C GLY A 84 9.49 11.26 3.53
N HIS A 85 9.12 10.80 2.31
CA HIS A 85 8.17 9.72 2.11
C HIS A 85 8.70 8.40 2.65
N LEU A 86 9.96 8.08 2.41
CA LEU A 86 10.61 6.85 2.85
C LEU A 86 11.05 6.88 4.32
N ASP A 87 11.09 8.05 4.95
CA ASP A 87 11.49 8.18 6.37
C ASP A 87 10.52 7.48 7.34
N VAL A 88 9.28 7.23 6.93
CA VAL A 88 8.30 6.50 7.75
C VAL A 88 8.54 4.98 7.75
N TYR A 89 9.36 4.48 6.84
CA TYR A 89 9.75 3.07 6.82
C TYR A 89 10.91 2.80 7.76
N TRP A 90 10.94 1.62 8.31
CA TRP A 90 12.01 1.14 9.16
C TRP A 90 13.31 0.98 8.35
N LYS A 91 14.35 1.72 8.72
CA LYS A 91 15.66 1.67 8.04
C LYS A 91 16.45 0.44 8.48
N SER A 92 15.99 -0.74 8.05
CA SER A 92 16.54 -2.05 8.42
C SER A 92 16.66 -2.96 7.20
N PRO A 93 17.62 -3.88 7.19
CA PRO A 93 17.66 -4.96 6.21
C PRO A 93 16.47 -5.95 6.35
N GLU A 94 15.77 -5.93 7.46
CA GLU A 94 14.60 -6.79 7.73
C GLU A 94 13.27 -6.20 7.26
N LEU A 95 13.27 -4.96 6.76
CA LEU A 95 12.07 -4.36 6.15
C LEU A 95 11.59 -5.23 4.98
N LEU A 96 10.29 -5.50 4.92
CA LEU A 96 9.67 -6.21 3.81
C LEU A 96 8.60 -5.36 3.15
N VAL A 97 8.76 -5.05 1.88
CA VAL A 97 7.75 -4.31 1.10
C VAL A 97 7.42 -5.06 -0.18
N VAL A 98 6.13 -5.17 -0.47
CA VAL A 98 5.62 -5.75 -1.72
C VAL A 98 4.74 -4.72 -2.41
N VAL A 99 4.98 -4.47 -3.70
CA VAL A 99 4.16 -3.59 -4.54
C VAL A 99 3.77 -4.35 -5.80
N GLY A 100 2.49 -4.69 -5.93
CA GLY A 100 2.03 -5.60 -6.97
C GLY A 100 2.72 -6.96 -6.83
N SER A 101 3.54 -7.33 -7.82
CA SER A 101 4.35 -8.55 -7.81
C SER A 101 5.82 -8.32 -7.43
N GLU A 102 6.23 -7.09 -7.21
CA GLU A 102 7.62 -6.77 -6.88
C GLU A 102 7.83 -6.81 -5.36
N GLN A 103 8.90 -7.44 -4.92
CA GLN A 103 9.29 -7.56 -3.52
C GLN A 103 10.62 -6.86 -3.28
N PHE A 104 10.67 -6.06 -2.22
CA PHE A 104 11.85 -5.36 -1.75
C PHE A 104 12.22 -5.89 -0.36
N ASN A 105 13.45 -6.39 -0.23
CA ASN A 105 14.00 -6.89 1.02
C ASN A 105 15.02 -5.89 1.55
N GLY A 106 14.67 -5.26 2.66
CA GLY A 106 15.47 -4.21 3.28
C GLY A 106 15.19 -2.80 2.73
N TRP A 107 15.44 -1.83 3.60
CA TRP A 107 15.20 -0.41 3.32
C TRP A 107 16.03 0.10 2.13
N GLN A 108 17.28 -0.33 1.99
CA GLN A 108 18.15 0.15 0.91
C GLN A 108 17.60 -0.24 -0.46
N GLN A 109 17.12 -1.47 -0.62
CA GLN A 109 16.55 -1.91 -1.89
C GLN A 109 15.28 -1.12 -2.25
N LEU A 110 14.43 -0.85 -1.26
CA LEU A 110 13.26 0.01 -1.44
C LEU A 110 13.66 1.42 -1.85
N HIS A 111 14.59 2.03 -1.13
CA HIS A 111 15.10 3.38 -1.39
C HIS A 111 15.64 3.52 -2.81
N ASP A 112 16.55 2.63 -3.22
CA ASP A 112 17.18 2.66 -4.53
C ASP A 112 16.14 2.51 -5.66
N SER A 113 15.13 1.67 -5.44
CA SER A 113 14.01 1.50 -6.37
C SER A 113 13.22 2.81 -6.55
N TYR A 114 12.92 3.52 -5.45
CA TYR A 114 12.19 4.79 -5.51
C TYR A 114 13.01 5.89 -6.18
N VAL A 115 14.27 6.05 -5.80
CA VAL A 115 15.17 7.06 -6.39
C VAL A 115 15.35 6.80 -7.89
N HIS A 116 15.49 5.54 -8.29
CA HIS A 116 15.62 5.18 -9.71
C HIS A 116 14.28 5.32 -10.46
N GLY A 117 13.17 4.92 -9.85
CA GLY A 117 11.84 4.94 -10.48
C GLY A 117 11.25 6.36 -10.62
N TYR A 118 11.66 7.28 -9.75
CA TYR A 118 11.17 8.67 -9.71
C TYR A 118 12.33 9.67 -9.81
N PRO A 119 13.01 9.76 -10.96
CA PRO A 119 14.22 10.57 -11.12
C PRO A 119 13.97 12.09 -11.06
N GLY A 120 12.78 12.53 -10.75
CA GLY A 120 12.41 13.93 -10.60
C GLY A 120 10.94 14.10 -10.25
N SER A 121 10.60 15.30 -9.79
CA SER A 121 9.24 15.62 -9.34
C SER A 121 8.14 15.36 -10.38
N THR A 122 8.46 15.50 -11.66
CA THR A 122 7.50 15.25 -12.75
C THR A 122 7.16 13.78 -12.95
N ALA A 123 7.99 12.86 -12.45
CA ALA A 123 7.74 11.42 -12.51
C ALA A 123 6.77 10.96 -11.41
N MET A 124 6.62 11.73 -10.35
CA MET A 124 5.68 11.45 -9.26
C MET A 124 4.31 12.04 -9.59
N GLY A 125 3.26 11.23 -9.43
CA GLY A 125 1.89 11.75 -9.49
C GLY A 125 1.47 12.33 -8.15
N PHE A 126 0.23 12.85 -8.10
CA PHE A 126 -0.40 13.32 -6.85
C PHE A 126 -1.26 12.23 -6.24
N ILE A 127 -0.94 11.86 -5.00
CA ILE A 127 -1.68 10.87 -4.24
C ILE A 127 -2.80 11.54 -3.44
N ARG A 128 -3.99 10.95 -3.49
CA ARG A 128 -5.11 11.30 -2.62
C ARG A 128 -5.38 10.15 -1.68
N PRO A 129 -5.38 10.39 -0.36
CA PRO A 129 -5.84 9.39 0.57
C PRO A 129 -7.34 9.16 0.39
N GLY A 130 -7.72 7.89 0.36
CA GLY A 130 -9.08 7.47 0.56
C GLY A 130 -9.31 7.16 2.05
N ARG A 131 -9.96 6.02 2.34
CA ARG A 131 -10.16 5.56 3.71
C ARG A 131 -8.83 5.08 4.32
N ILE A 132 -8.55 5.47 5.55
CA ILE A 132 -7.46 4.95 6.38
C ILE A 132 -8.08 4.30 7.61
N GLN A 133 -7.70 3.05 7.90
CA GLN A 133 -8.11 2.31 9.09
C GLN A 133 -6.86 1.88 9.84
N VAL A 134 -6.84 2.15 11.14
CA VAL A 134 -5.75 1.74 12.03
C VAL A 134 -6.29 0.82 13.11
N ARG A 135 -5.58 -0.24 13.41
CA ARG A 135 -5.87 -1.15 14.52
C ARG A 135 -4.59 -1.40 15.30
N LEU A 136 -4.59 -1.07 16.57
CA LEU A 136 -3.53 -1.50 17.47
C LEU A 136 -3.72 -3.00 17.76
N LEU A 137 -2.69 -3.79 17.48
CA LEU A 137 -2.64 -5.23 17.78
C LEU A 137 -1.99 -5.46 19.13
N LYS A 138 -1.03 -4.60 19.49
CA LYS A 138 -0.32 -4.52 20.76
C LYS A 138 0.02 -3.05 21.06
N PRO A 139 0.49 -2.70 22.25
CA PRO A 139 0.88 -1.32 22.57
C PRO A 139 1.97 -0.75 21.63
N ASP A 140 2.74 -1.62 21.00
CA ASP A 140 3.86 -1.27 20.13
C ASP A 140 3.72 -1.82 18.69
N LEU A 141 2.57 -2.43 18.34
CA LEU A 141 2.32 -3.02 17.03
C LEU A 141 0.95 -2.60 16.51
N ALA A 142 0.93 -2.06 15.30
CA ALA A 142 -0.28 -1.65 14.62
C ALA A 142 -0.40 -2.27 13.22
N LEU A 143 -1.65 -2.49 12.79
CA LEU A 143 -2.04 -2.80 11.43
C LEU A 143 -2.77 -1.58 10.86
N ALA A 144 -2.39 -1.15 9.67
CA ALA A 144 -3.09 -0.12 8.93
C ALA A 144 -3.53 -0.61 7.55
N LEU A 145 -4.74 -0.23 7.15
CA LEU A 145 -5.25 -0.38 5.80
C LEU A 145 -5.50 1.00 5.23
N THR A 146 -4.99 1.24 4.03
CA THR A 146 -5.16 2.52 3.33
C THR A 146 -5.68 2.27 1.93
N TRP A 147 -6.65 3.08 1.49
CA TRP A 147 -7.05 3.19 0.10
C TRP A 147 -6.55 4.52 -0.44
N TRP A 148 -6.11 4.53 -1.66
CA TRP A 148 -5.51 5.70 -2.27
C TRP A 148 -5.74 5.72 -3.78
N SER A 149 -5.63 6.91 -4.36
CA SER A 149 -5.54 7.10 -5.81
C SER A 149 -4.38 8.02 -6.14
N VAL A 150 -3.67 7.73 -7.22
CA VAL A 150 -2.59 8.56 -7.74
C VAL A 150 -2.97 9.08 -9.12
N SER A 151 -3.01 10.39 -9.27
CA SER A 151 -3.26 11.05 -10.55
C SER A 151 -1.95 11.55 -11.16
N PHE A 152 -1.79 11.33 -12.46
CA PHE A 152 -0.66 11.81 -13.25
C PHE A 152 -1.16 12.84 -14.26
N PRO A 153 -1.08 14.15 -13.95
CA PRO A 153 -1.67 15.20 -14.78
C PRO A 153 -1.17 15.18 -16.23
N THR A 154 0.11 14.90 -16.44
CA THR A 154 0.74 14.89 -17.77
C THR A 154 0.20 13.77 -18.67
N SER A 155 0.02 12.57 -18.12
CA SER A 155 -0.48 11.40 -18.88
C SER A 155 -1.99 11.21 -18.76
N LYS A 156 -2.67 12.01 -17.93
CA LYS A 156 -4.09 11.86 -17.56
C LYS A 156 -4.42 10.48 -17.01
N LYS A 157 -3.42 9.79 -16.48
CA LYS A 157 -3.54 8.46 -15.87
C LYS A 157 -4.02 8.60 -14.44
N LEU A 158 -4.94 7.73 -14.03
CA LEU A 158 -5.36 7.50 -12.66
C LEU A 158 -5.00 6.07 -12.30
N ILE A 159 -4.37 5.88 -11.16
CA ILE A 159 -4.09 4.57 -10.57
C ILE A 159 -4.75 4.55 -9.21
N GLU A 160 -5.47 3.49 -8.91
CA GLU A 160 -6.11 3.27 -7.61
C GLU A 160 -5.57 1.99 -6.99
N GLY A 161 -5.66 1.90 -5.67
CA GLY A 161 -5.19 0.73 -4.96
C GLY A 161 -5.38 0.84 -3.47
N ASN A 162 -4.86 -0.16 -2.79
CA ASN A 162 -4.85 -0.22 -1.34
C ASN A 162 -3.54 -0.80 -0.82
N SER A 163 -3.23 -0.48 0.43
CA SER A 163 -2.04 -1.00 1.09
C SER A 163 -2.39 -1.51 2.48
N VAL A 164 -1.83 -2.66 2.81
CA VAL A 164 -1.81 -3.21 4.16
C VAL A 164 -0.42 -2.97 4.73
N MET A 165 -0.32 -2.36 5.90
CA MET A 165 0.94 -1.98 6.53
C MET A 165 0.98 -2.47 7.97
N ASN A 166 2.09 -3.06 8.37
CA ASN A 166 2.40 -3.33 9.76
C ASN A 166 3.37 -2.27 10.27
N LEU A 167 3.03 -1.65 11.38
CA LEU A 167 3.86 -0.61 11.99
C LEU A 167 4.28 -1.04 13.39
N GLN A 168 5.54 -0.81 13.70
CA GLN A 168 6.16 -1.01 15.01
C GLN A 168 6.49 0.33 15.63
N LYS A 169 6.26 0.45 16.95
CA LYS A 169 6.67 1.61 17.73
C LYS A 169 8.11 1.43 18.21
N PHE A 170 8.96 2.37 17.91
CA PHE A 170 10.34 2.49 18.36
C PHE A 170 10.49 3.76 19.22
N ASP A 171 11.65 3.98 19.82
CA ASP A 171 11.94 5.21 20.58
C ASP A 171 11.74 6.48 19.76
N GLY A 172 12.02 6.41 18.45
CA GLY A 172 11.81 7.50 17.47
C GLY A 172 10.40 7.60 16.90
N GLY A 173 9.42 6.83 17.42
CA GLY A 173 8.04 6.79 16.96
C GLY A 173 7.70 5.59 16.09
N TRP A 174 6.53 5.63 15.46
CA TRP A 174 6.03 4.54 14.64
C TRP A 174 6.72 4.47 13.28
N LYS A 175 7.11 3.24 12.87
CA LYS A 175 7.71 2.95 11.55
C LYS A 175 7.02 1.77 10.89
N ILE A 176 6.87 1.83 9.56
CA ILE A 176 6.40 0.70 8.76
C ILE A 176 7.50 -0.34 8.69
N ILE A 177 7.22 -1.55 9.18
CA ILE A 177 8.15 -2.70 9.19
C ILE A 177 7.86 -3.69 8.07
N ALA A 178 6.61 -3.72 7.59
CA ALA A 178 6.23 -4.50 6.43
C ALA A 178 5.02 -3.85 5.75
N SER A 179 4.93 -3.95 4.42
CA SER A 179 3.74 -3.52 3.68
C SER A 179 3.50 -4.35 2.43
N HIS A 180 2.22 -4.46 2.06
CA HIS A 180 1.80 -4.97 0.77
C HIS A 180 0.84 -3.98 0.12
N THR A 181 1.15 -3.60 -1.10
CA THR A 181 0.36 -2.68 -1.92
C THR A 181 -0.21 -3.41 -3.12
N SER A 182 -1.53 -3.42 -3.22
CA SER A 182 -2.27 -3.88 -4.39
C SER A 182 -2.68 -2.70 -5.25
N ILE A 183 -2.57 -2.86 -6.56
CA ILE A 183 -2.95 -1.86 -7.56
C ILE A 183 -4.14 -2.42 -8.32
N ASP A 184 -5.23 -1.65 -8.40
CA ASP A 184 -6.47 -2.09 -9.05
C ASP A 184 -6.27 -2.22 -10.56
N GLY A 185 -6.78 -3.29 -11.13
CA GLY A 185 -6.73 -3.55 -12.57
C GLY A 185 -5.39 -4.09 -13.08
N MET A 186 -4.50 -4.52 -12.19
CA MET A 186 -3.30 -5.30 -12.54
C MET A 186 -3.53 -6.79 -12.32
#